data_e7d1fb7562613a13c18de16585c00398
#
_entry.id   e7d1fb7562613a13c18de16585c00398
#
_cell.length_a   1.000
_cell.length_b   1.000
_cell.length_c   1.000
_cell.angle_alpha   90.00
_cell.angle_beta   90.00
_cell.angle_gamma   90.00
#
_symmetry.space_group_name_H-M   'P 1'
#
loop_
_entity.id
_entity.type
_entity.pdbx_description
1 polymer ?
#
loop_
_entity_poly.entity_id
_entity_poly.type
_entity_poly.pdbx_seq_one_letter_code
_entity_poly.pdbx_strand_id
1 'polypeptide(L)'
;MLCLSLVAGWSVTAAEPAATPAFPADVRVERAVAYLPTNRVERADLYFPLATSPAARLPAVVIIHGGGWNDGKRDAKREISTGSTLARNGYVAMSIDYKLAWGKYVVWPTNLWDCKTAVRWLRKNADRLGIDPNRIGVLGESAGGHLAAMVALTTPTDGLDPVEPDGDISCGVNCCVDMYGIADVAAFEQHPSMLPKTAAEAPELYRAAAPLTYVRSNSPPFLILHGTADKLVSIDQSRRLVAALEKAGVEHEFIPVPDAPHSFDLQPVQRDLRPVVLGFLDKHLRHLPANK
;
A
#
# COMPACT_ATOMS: atom_id res chain seq x y z
N MET A 1 -58.77 16.19 35.74
CA MET A 1 -57.49 16.63 35.14
C MET A 1 -56.82 15.41 34.56
N LEU A 2 -56.94 15.21 33.22
CA LEU A 2 -56.26 14.14 32.51
C LEU A 2 -54.94 14.72 31.94
N CYS A 3 -53.81 14.17 32.37
CA CYS A 3 -52.50 14.45 31.74
C CYS A 3 -52.30 13.55 30.51
N LEU A 4 -52.31 14.13 29.31
CA LEU A 4 -51.86 13.44 28.09
C LEU A 4 -50.34 13.54 28.03
N SER A 5 -49.68 12.39 28.10
CA SER A 5 -48.24 12.28 27.80
C SER A 5 -48.02 12.15 26.29
N LEU A 6 -47.42 13.13 25.66
CA LEU A 6 -46.94 13.03 24.29
C LEU A 6 -45.67 12.19 24.26
N VAL A 7 -45.73 11.03 23.60
CA VAL A 7 -44.56 10.22 23.25
C VAL A 7 -44.06 10.71 21.89
N ALA A 8 -42.93 11.39 21.89
CA ALA A 8 -42.25 11.76 20.66
C ALA A 8 -41.55 10.51 20.05
N GLY A 9 -42.10 10.02 18.96
CA GLY A 9 -41.48 8.96 18.15
C GLY A 9 -40.23 9.44 17.43
N TRP A 10 -39.08 8.92 17.76
CA TRP A 10 -37.86 9.12 17.00
C TRP A 10 -37.90 8.19 15.80
N SER A 11 -38.08 8.77 14.61
CA SER A 11 -37.88 8.05 13.35
C SER A 11 -36.37 7.88 13.09
N VAL A 12 -35.87 6.67 13.26
CA VAL A 12 -34.53 6.30 12.79
C VAL A 12 -34.63 6.16 11.27
N THR A 13 -34.19 7.18 10.53
CA THR A 13 -33.97 7.05 9.10
C THR A 13 -32.81 6.08 8.90
N ALA A 14 -33.08 4.93 8.26
CA ALA A 14 -32.03 4.02 7.82
C ALA A 14 -31.08 4.80 6.88
N ALA A 15 -29.79 4.76 7.20
CA ALA A 15 -28.79 5.34 6.31
C ALA A 15 -28.88 4.68 4.93
N GLU A 16 -28.94 5.46 3.86
CA GLU A 16 -28.88 4.92 2.52
C GLU A 16 -27.60 4.08 2.36
N PRO A 17 -27.68 2.92 1.68
CA PRO A 17 -26.49 2.11 1.42
C PRO A 17 -25.51 2.96 0.61
N ALA A 18 -24.26 3.04 1.06
CA ALA A 18 -23.20 3.77 0.37
C ALA A 18 -23.16 3.35 -1.09
N ALA A 19 -23.20 4.32 -2.01
CA ALA A 19 -23.18 4.06 -3.45
C ALA A 19 -21.98 3.16 -3.80
N THR A 20 -22.22 2.11 -4.58
CA THR A 20 -21.16 1.24 -5.06
C THR A 20 -20.15 2.08 -5.85
N PRO A 21 -18.84 1.99 -5.57
CA PRO A 21 -17.84 2.74 -6.31
C PRO A 21 -17.92 2.47 -7.81
N ALA A 22 -17.88 3.54 -8.62
CA ALA A 22 -17.88 3.40 -10.07
C ALA A 22 -16.46 3.10 -10.56
N PHE A 23 -16.30 1.97 -11.26
CA PHE A 23 -15.05 1.61 -11.93
C PHE A 23 -15.05 2.10 -13.37
N PRO A 24 -13.91 2.59 -13.91
CA PRO A 24 -13.82 3.01 -15.29
C PRO A 24 -14.08 1.86 -16.26
N ALA A 25 -14.84 2.12 -17.34
CA ALA A 25 -15.21 1.10 -18.33
C ALA A 25 -14.03 0.69 -19.25
N ASP A 26 -12.96 1.46 -19.28
CA ASP A 26 -11.77 1.26 -20.10
C ASP A 26 -10.67 0.43 -19.43
N VAL A 27 -10.99 -0.23 -18.32
CA VAL A 27 -10.15 -1.24 -17.66
C VAL A 27 -11.02 -2.43 -17.24
N ARG A 28 -10.46 -3.64 -17.29
CA ARG A 28 -11.13 -4.82 -16.75
C ARG A 28 -10.82 -4.93 -15.25
N VAL A 29 -11.85 -5.10 -14.43
CA VAL A 29 -11.70 -5.22 -12.97
C VAL A 29 -12.30 -6.54 -12.47
N GLU A 30 -11.49 -7.34 -11.78
CA GLU A 30 -11.96 -8.48 -10.98
C GLU A 30 -12.06 -8.03 -9.52
N ARG A 31 -13.29 -8.01 -8.98
CA ARG A 31 -13.56 -7.43 -7.65
C ARG A 31 -13.62 -8.47 -6.56
N ALA A 32 -13.29 -8.05 -5.35
CA ALA A 32 -13.43 -8.82 -4.11
C ALA A 32 -12.76 -10.21 -4.16
N VAL A 33 -11.62 -10.30 -4.82
CA VAL A 33 -10.84 -11.53 -4.95
C VAL A 33 -10.27 -11.94 -3.59
N ALA A 34 -10.50 -13.19 -3.20
CA ALA A 34 -9.91 -13.75 -1.99
C ALA A 34 -8.42 -14.05 -2.23
N TYR A 35 -7.54 -13.39 -1.50
CA TYR A 35 -6.09 -13.61 -1.55
C TYR A 35 -5.52 -14.10 -0.22
N LEU A 36 -6.31 -14.03 0.83
CA LEU A 36 -6.03 -14.53 2.17
C LEU A 36 -6.81 -15.81 2.47
N PRO A 37 -6.50 -16.53 3.54
CA PRO A 37 -7.24 -17.71 3.98
C PRO A 37 -8.75 -17.48 4.11
N THR A 38 -9.56 -18.52 3.98
CA THR A 38 -11.02 -18.45 3.85
C THR A 38 -11.74 -17.84 5.06
N ASN A 39 -11.11 -17.82 6.22
CA ASN A 39 -11.63 -17.20 7.45
C ASN A 39 -11.35 -15.68 7.52
N ARG A 40 -10.72 -15.09 6.50
CA ARG A 40 -10.43 -13.67 6.42
C ARG A 40 -11.48 -12.96 5.57
N VAL A 41 -11.79 -11.72 5.94
CA VAL A 41 -12.79 -10.89 5.23
C VAL A 41 -12.16 -9.93 4.23
N GLU A 42 -10.90 -9.63 4.41
CA GLU A 42 -10.13 -8.75 3.55
C GLU A 42 -10.05 -9.33 2.12
N ARG A 43 -10.13 -8.48 1.12
CA ARG A 43 -10.19 -8.85 -0.31
C ARG A 43 -9.23 -7.98 -1.12
N ALA A 44 -9.08 -8.32 -2.39
CA ALA A 44 -8.37 -7.52 -3.37
C ALA A 44 -9.27 -7.20 -4.56
N ASP A 45 -9.01 -6.06 -5.21
CA ASP A 45 -9.52 -5.75 -6.54
C ASP A 45 -8.35 -5.75 -7.52
N LEU A 46 -8.49 -6.51 -8.61
CA LEU A 46 -7.48 -6.64 -9.65
C LEU A 46 -7.88 -5.81 -10.86
N TYR A 47 -6.96 -5.00 -11.35
CA TYR A 47 -7.14 -4.14 -12.52
C TYR A 47 -6.26 -4.65 -13.65
N PHE A 48 -6.82 -4.81 -14.84
CA PHE A 48 -6.13 -5.33 -16.02
C PHE A 48 -6.30 -4.38 -17.20
N PRO A 49 -5.31 -4.28 -18.09
CA PRO A 49 -5.51 -3.66 -19.39
C PRO A 49 -6.65 -4.34 -20.15
N LEU A 50 -7.43 -3.58 -20.95
CA LEU A 50 -8.48 -4.18 -21.80
C LEU A 50 -7.89 -5.04 -22.93
N ALA A 51 -6.78 -4.59 -23.49
CA ALA A 51 -6.12 -5.31 -24.59
C ALA A 51 -4.71 -5.73 -24.14
N THR A 52 -4.44 -7.02 -24.18
CA THR A 52 -3.11 -7.60 -23.94
C THR A 52 -2.77 -8.57 -25.04
N SER A 53 -1.51 -8.60 -25.48
CA SER A 53 -1.02 -9.69 -26.32
C SER A 53 -1.00 -10.98 -25.49
N PRO A 54 -1.56 -12.09 -25.95
CA PRO A 54 -1.53 -13.36 -25.22
C PRO A 54 -0.12 -13.86 -24.89
N ALA A 55 0.88 -13.43 -25.65
CA ALA A 55 2.28 -13.81 -25.45
C ALA A 55 3.05 -12.92 -24.46
N ALA A 56 2.51 -11.76 -24.07
CA ALA A 56 3.21 -10.83 -23.20
C ALA A 56 2.86 -11.10 -21.73
N ARG A 57 3.87 -11.43 -20.92
CA ARG A 57 3.75 -11.41 -19.46
C ARG A 57 3.87 -9.98 -18.96
N LEU A 58 2.86 -9.47 -18.25
CA LEU A 58 2.81 -8.10 -17.76
C LEU A 58 3.53 -7.98 -16.41
N PRO A 59 4.10 -6.82 -16.09
CA PRO A 59 4.50 -6.51 -14.72
C PRO A 59 3.26 -6.30 -13.85
N ALA A 60 3.43 -6.50 -12.52
CA ALA A 60 2.35 -6.30 -11.56
C ALA A 60 2.75 -5.32 -10.44
N VAL A 61 1.76 -4.64 -9.86
CA VAL A 61 1.95 -3.72 -8.74
C VAL A 61 0.88 -3.97 -7.68
N VAL A 62 1.30 -4.20 -6.43
CA VAL A 62 0.41 -4.22 -5.27
C VAL A 62 0.19 -2.79 -4.80
N ILE A 63 -1.08 -2.37 -4.63
CA ILE A 63 -1.47 -1.07 -4.10
C ILE A 63 -1.95 -1.25 -2.66
N ILE A 64 -1.37 -0.50 -1.73
CA ILE A 64 -1.65 -0.56 -0.29
C ILE A 64 -2.19 0.79 0.14
N HIS A 65 -3.47 0.83 0.53
CA HIS A 65 -4.17 2.06 0.91
C HIS A 65 -3.65 2.67 2.23
N GLY A 66 -3.84 3.98 2.38
CA GLY A 66 -3.62 4.70 3.63
C GLY A 66 -4.72 4.48 4.66
N GLY A 67 -4.84 5.39 5.64
CA GLY A 67 -5.89 5.37 6.67
C GLY A 67 -5.38 5.03 8.07
N GLY A 68 -4.15 5.39 8.44
CA GLY A 68 -3.61 5.29 9.80
C GLY A 68 -3.66 3.88 10.38
N TRP A 69 -3.63 2.84 9.56
CA TRP A 69 -3.73 1.41 9.88
C TRP A 69 -5.05 1.00 10.56
N ASN A 70 -6.06 1.87 10.63
CA ASN A 70 -7.37 1.62 11.26
C ASN A 70 -8.56 2.00 10.37
N ASP A 71 -8.30 2.54 9.20
CA ASP A 71 -9.32 2.92 8.19
C ASP A 71 -8.77 2.69 6.78
N GLY A 72 -9.63 2.92 5.77
CA GLY A 72 -9.29 2.74 4.37
C GLY A 72 -9.82 1.43 3.80
N LYS A 73 -9.79 1.34 2.48
CA LYS A 73 -10.25 0.16 1.73
C LYS A 73 -9.71 0.15 0.31
N ARG A 74 -9.57 -1.04 -0.27
CA ARG A 74 -9.07 -1.30 -1.63
C ARG A 74 -9.84 -0.59 -2.76
N ASP A 75 -11.12 -0.28 -2.54
CA ASP A 75 -12.01 0.32 -3.54
C ASP A 75 -12.37 1.78 -3.21
N ALA A 76 -11.52 2.50 -2.46
CA ALA A 76 -11.67 3.93 -2.32
C ALA A 76 -11.29 4.65 -3.63
N LYS A 77 -11.74 5.88 -3.80
CA LYS A 77 -11.59 6.65 -5.06
C LYS A 77 -10.13 6.72 -5.54
N ARG A 78 -9.19 6.86 -4.62
CA ARG A 78 -7.76 6.98 -4.93
C ARG A 78 -7.19 5.66 -5.43
N GLU A 79 -7.52 4.56 -4.77
CA GLU A 79 -7.10 3.21 -5.12
C GLU A 79 -7.66 2.79 -6.49
N ILE A 80 -8.93 3.12 -6.77
CA ILE A 80 -9.54 2.92 -8.10
C ILE A 80 -8.81 3.75 -9.16
N SER A 81 -8.49 5.03 -8.87
CA SER A 81 -7.75 5.90 -9.79
C SER A 81 -6.35 5.36 -10.07
N THR A 82 -5.62 4.96 -9.03
CA THR A 82 -4.26 4.40 -9.14
C THR A 82 -4.26 3.08 -9.90
N GLY A 83 -5.13 2.14 -9.52
CA GLY A 83 -5.25 0.84 -10.18
C GLY A 83 -5.63 0.97 -11.67
N SER A 84 -6.57 1.86 -11.97
CA SER A 84 -6.97 2.14 -13.36
C SER A 84 -5.86 2.80 -14.16
N THR A 85 -5.10 3.72 -13.55
CA THR A 85 -3.95 4.36 -14.20
C THR A 85 -2.88 3.33 -14.55
N LEU A 86 -2.54 2.43 -13.63
CA LEU A 86 -1.59 1.36 -13.87
C LEU A 86 -2.07 0.41 -14.97
N ALA A 87 -3.34 0.00 -14.93
CA ALA A 87 -3.92 -0.91 -15.93
C ALA A 87 -3.90 -0.29 -17.33
N ARG A 88 -4.30 0.97 -17.49
CA ARG A 88 -4.20 1.70 -18.79
C ARG A 88 -2.79 1.75 -19.34
N ASN A 89 -1.80 1.69 -18.48
CA ASN A 89 -0.39 1.72 -18.85
C ASN A 89 0.25 0.32 -18.88
N GLY A 90 -0.55 -0.75 -18.98
CA GLY A 90 -0.04 -2.10 -19.24
C GLY A 90 0.53 -2.82 -18.02
N TYR A 91 0.08 -2.49 -16.82
CA TYR A 91 0.34 -3.22 -15.59
C TYR A 91 -0.89 -4.01 -15.15
N VAL A 92 -0.69 -5.12 -14.46
CA VAL A 92 -1.73 -5.69 -13.62
C VAL A 92 -1.58 -5.05 -12.23
N ALA A 93 -2.62 -4.36 -11.77
CA ALA A 93 -2.60 -3.76 -10.43
C ALA A 93 -3.50 -4.56 -9.48
N MET A 94 -3.05 -4.75 -8.25
CA MET A 94 -3.78 -5.42 -7.18
C MET A 94 -3.93 -4.49 -5.99
N SER A 95 -5.12 -3.88 -5.84
CA SER A 95 -5.44 -3.08 -4.67
C SER A 95 -6.01 -3.97 -3.57
N ILE A 96 -5.45 -3.89 -2.37
CA ILE A 96 -5.76 -4.82 -1.28
C ILE A 96 -6.41 -4.13 -0.09
N ASP A 97 -7.35 -4.82 0.57
CA ASP A 97 -7.62 -4.61 1.99
C ASP A 97 -6.56 -5.37 2.80
N TYR A 98 -6.18 -4.85 3.93
CA TYR A 98 -5.33 -5.53 4.91
C TYR A 98 -5.95 -5.37 6.29
N LYS A 99 -5.50 -6.17 7.26
CA LYS A 99 -6.05 -6.14 8.62
C LYS A 99 -5.91 -4.76 9.25
N LEU A 100 -7.05 -4.17 9.61
CA LEU A 100 -7.14 -2.87 10.27
C LEU A 100 -7.25 -3.02 11.78
N ALA A 101 -6.63 -2.08 12.51
CA ALA A 101 -6.79 -1.96 13.95
C ALA A 101 -8.21 -1.50 14.30
N TRP A 102 -8.76 -2.02 15.40
CA TRP A 102 -10.09 -1.65 15.85
C TRP A 102 -10.12 -1.52 17.38
N GLY A 103 -10.37 -0.33 17.88
CA GLY A 103 -10.37 -0.07 19.31
C GLY A 103 -9.03 -0.46 19.95
N LYS A 104 -9.06 -1.43 20.90
CA LYS A 104 -7.85 -1.98 21.54
C LYS A 104 -7.17 -3.11 20.76
N TYR A 105 -7.77 -3.57 19.66
CA TYR A 105 -7.20 -4.66 18.86
C TYR A 105 -6.16 -4.11 17.92
N VAL A 106 -4.90 -4.38 18.23
CA VAL A 106 -3.74 -4.05 17.43
C VAL A 106 -3.49 -5.13 16.37
N VAL A 107 -2.77 -4.75 15.32
CA VAL A 107 -2.69 -5.60 14.12
C VAL A 107 -1.27 -5.86 13.62
N TRP A 108 -0.29 -5.22 14.22
CA TRP A 108 1.11 -5.51 13.89
C TRP A 108 1.55 -6.88 14.44
N PRO A 109 2.19 -7.72 13.65
CA PRO A 109 2.61 -7.56 12.24
C PRO A 109 1.60 -8.12 11.22
N THR A 110 0.36 -8.48 11.60
CA THR A 110 -0.62 -9.12 10.72
C THR A 110 -0.94 -8.27 9.48
N ASN A 111 -1.03 -6.96 9.62
CA ASN A 111 -1.25 -6.04 8.50
C ASN A 111 -0.08 -6.10 7.47
N LEU A 112 1.17 -6.22 7.92
CA LEU A 112 2.32 -6.43 7.04
C LEU A 112 2.25 -7.82 6.39
N TRP A 113 1.89 -8.86 7.14
CA TRP A 113 1.74 -10.21 6.59
C TRP A 113 0.71 -10.29 5.48
N ASP A 114 -0.40 -9.56 5.59
CA ASP A 114 -1.42 -9.47 4.54
C ASP A 114 -0.83 -8.86 3.26
N CYS A 115 -0.07 -7.76 3.38
CA CYS A 115 0.60 -7.13 2.25
C CYS A 115 1.63 -8.08 1.58
N LYS A 116 2.40 -8.79 2.36
CA LYS A 116 3.36 -9.79 1.88
C LYS A 116 2.68 -11.00 1.23
N THR A 117 1.56 -11.43 1.79
CA THR A 117 0.73 -12.50 1.22
C THR A 117 0.15 -12.09 -0.14
N ALA A 118 -0.20 -10.82 -0.35
CA ALA A 118 -0.63 -10.33 -1.66
C ALA A 118 0.46 -10.50 -2.73
N VAL A 119 1.73 -10.24 -2.39
CA VAL A 119 2.87 -10.47 -3.31
C VAL A 119 3.02 -11.95 -3.65
N ARG A 120 2.93 -12.84 -2.65
CA ARG A 120 2.96 -14.30 -2.87
C ARG A 120 1.80 -14.77 -3.74
N TRP A 121 0.61 -14.25 -3.46
CA TRP A 121 -0.59 -14.60 -4.21
C TRP A 121 -0.48 -14.21 -5.70
N LEU A 122 0.06 -13.03 -6.01
CA LEU A 122 0.37 -12.63 -7.38
C LEU A 122 1.33 -13.62 -8.04
N ARG A 123 2.42 -14.01 -7.37
CA ARG A 123 3.39 -14.98 -7.89
C ARG A 123 2.77 -16.36 -8.15
N LYS A 124 2.02 -16.86 -7.19
CA LYS A 124 1.33 -18.15 -7.30
C LYS A 124 0.33 -18.19 -8.45
N ASN A 125 -0.32 -17.08 -8.72
CA ASN A 125 -1.34 -16.95 -9.76
C ASN A 125 -0.83 -16.35 -11.08
N ALA A 126 0.48 -16.26 -11.26
CA ALA A 126 1.10 -15.54 -12.37
C ALA A 126 0.59 -15.99 -13.74
N ASP A 127 0.42 -17.29 -13.95
CA ASP A 127 -0.09 -17.86 -15.21
C ASP A 127 -1.53 -17.42 -15.48
N ARG A 128 -2.41 -17.56 -14.50
CA ARG A 128 -3.81 -17.13 -14.60
C ARG A 128 -3.95 -15.63 -14.89
N LEU A 129 -3.08 -14.82 -14.28
CA LEU A 129 -3.12 -13.37 -14.39
C LEU A 129 -2.40 -12.83 -15.63
N GLY A 130 -1.63 -13.66 -16.34
CA GLY A 130 -0.79 -13.22 -17.45
C GLY A 130 0.35 -12.29 -17.03
N ILE A 131 0.86 -12.43 -15.79
CA ILE A 131 1.95 -11.61 -15.26
C ILE A 131 3.29 -12.36 -15.23
N ASP A 132 4.38 -11.60 -15.18
CA ASP A 132 5.70 -12.14 -14.86
C ASP A 132 5.90 -12.16 -13.35
N PRO A 133 6.07 -13.33 -12.71
CA PRO A 133 6.24 -13.44 -11.26
C PRO A 133 7.51 -12.77 -10.74
N ASN A 134 8.45 -12.45 -11.63
CA ASN A 134 9.71 -11.78 -11.29
C ASN A 134 9.66 -10.25 -11.46
N ARG A 135 8.52 -9.70 -11.90
CA ARG A 135 8.33 -8.26 -12.14
C ARG A 135 7.15 -7.71 -11.33
N ILE A 136 7.33 -7.67 -10.00
CA ILE A 136 6.33 -7.20 -9.06
C ILE A 136 6.89 -6.00 -8.28
N GLY A 137 6.17 -4.88 -8.31
CA GLY A 137 6.41 -3.70 -7.49
C GLY A 137 5.34 -3.53 -6.42
N VAL A 138 5.59 -2.61 -5.49
CA VAL A 138 4.63 -2.19 -4.47
C VAL A 138 4.48 -0.68 -4.48
N LEU A 139 3.25 -0.20 -4.29
CA LEU A 139 2.92 1.21 -4.14
C LEU A 139 2.02 1.38 -2.93
N GLY A 140 2.32 2.33 -2.09
CA GLY A 140 1.46 2.63 -0.95
C GLY A 140 1.52 4.09 -0.53
N GLU A 141 0.53 4.51 0.25
CA GLU A 141 0.37 5.88 0.68
C GLU A 141 0.12 5.99 2.19
N SER A 142 0.75 6.97 2.85
CA SER A 142 0.59 7.18 4.29
C SER A 142 0.90 5.89 5.09
N ALA A 143 -0.04 5.37 5.87
CA ALA A 143 0.05 4.06 6.51
C ALA A 143 0.34 2.92 5.51
N GLY A 144 -0.20 3.00 4.28
CA GLY A 144 0.11 2.07 3.19
C GLY A 144 1.52 2.28 2.63
N GLY A 145 2.03 3.51 2.60
CA GLY A 145 3.42 3.82 2.25
C GLY A 145 4.41 3.19 3.24
N HIS A 146 4.10 3.29 4.53
CA HIS A 146 4.83 2.55 5.58
C HIS A 146 4.84 1.04 5.30
N LEU A 147 3.67 0.42 5.06
CA LEU A 147 3.58 -1.01 4.80
C LEU A 147 4.27 -1.41 3.49
N ALA A 148 4.18 -0.57 2.44
CA ALA A 148 4.90 -0.78 1.17
C ALA A 148 6.43 -0.77 1.38
N ALA A 149 6.94 0.19 2.14
CA ALA A 149 8.36 0.24 2.50
C ALA A 149 8.78 -0.99 3.34
N MET A 150 7.95 -1.43 4.30
CA MET A 150 8.20 -2.65 5.08
C MET A 150 8.23 -3.90 4.19
N VAL A 151 7.29 -4.05 3.22
CA VAL A 151 7.32 -5.16 2.23
C VAL A 151 8.62 -5.15 1.44
N ALA A 152 9.06 -3.96 0.99
CA ALA A 152 10.23 -3.83 0.14
C ALA A 152 11.57 -4.05 0.89
N LEU A 153 11.65 -3.62 2.14
CA LEU A 153 12.90 -3.59 2.91
C LEU A 153 13.15 -4.85 3.74
N THR A 154 12.09 -5.58 4.12
CA THR A 154 12.23 -6.75 4.97
C THR A 154 12.39 -8.05 4.17
N THR A 155 13.27 -8.91 4.65
CA THR A 155 13.63 -10.19 4.05
C THR A 155 13.24 -11.35 4.97
N PRO A 156 13.27 -12.61 4.53
CA PRO A 156 12.96 -13.75 5.38
C PRO A 156 13.82 -13.84 6.67
N THR A 157 15.04 -13.32 6.64
CA THR A 157 15.95 -13.32 7.79
C THR A 157 15.54 -12.35 8.89
N ASP A 158 14.62 -11.44 8.61
CA ASP A 158 14.10 -10.47 9.59
C ASP A 158 12.95 -11.03 10.45
N GLY A 159 12.46 -12.24 10.11
CA GLY A 159 11.39 -12.89 10.87
C GLY A 159 10.01 -12.23 10.73
N LEU A 160 9.83 -11.38 9.70
CA LEU A 160 8.59 -10.65 9.43
C LEU A 160 7.81 -11.17 8.22
N ASP A 161 8.21 -12.31 7.67
CA ASP A 161 7.45 -12.97 6.62
C ASP A 161 6.33 -13.83 7.22
N PRO A 162 5.13 -13.86 6.63
CA PRO A 162 4.09 -14.80 7.06
C PRO A 162 4.56 -16.25 6.82
N VAL A 163 4.29 -17.13 7.79
CA VAL A 163 4.59 -18.55 7.62
C VAL A 163 3.63 -19.17 6.62
N GLU A 164 2.34 -18.84 6.74
CA GLU A 164 1.24 -19.31 5.88
C GLU A 164 0.40 -18.13 5.37
N PRO A 165 -0.24 -18.24 4.20
CA PRO A 165 -0.10 -19.32 3.21
C PRO A 165 1.17 -19.16 2.35
N ASP A 166 1.56 -20.26 1.68
CA ASP A 166 2.60 -20.27 0.64
C ASP A 166 3.96 -19.75 1.13
N GLY A 167 4.41 -20.22 2.31
CA GLY A 167 5.63 -19.78 2.98
C GLY A 167 6.93 -19.98 2.19
N ASP A 168 6.94 -20.88 1.20
CA ASP A 168 8.03 -21.14 0.26
C ASP A 168 8.11 -20.12 -0.89
N ILE A 169 7.03 -19.35 -1.14
CA ILE A 169 7.01 -18.32 -2.17
C ILE A 169 7.58 -17.01 -1.61
N SER A 170 8.49 -16.38 -2.36
CA SER A 170 9.12 -15.11 -1.95
C SER A 170 8.10 -13.96 -1.82
N CYS A 171 8.27 -13.12 -0.79
CA CYS A 171 7.57 -11.85 -0.63
C CYS A 171 8.32 -10.65 -1.25
N GLY A 172 9.54 -10.85 -1.76
CA GLY A 172 10.38 -9.75 -2.27
C GLY A 172 9.75 -9.04 -3.46
N VAL A 173 10.03 -7.76 -3.61
CA VAL A 173 9.56 -6.93 -4.72
C VAL A 173 10.73 -6.26 -5.43
N ASN A 174 10.52 -5.82 -6.67
CA ASN A 174 11.58 -5.22 -7.50
C ASN A 174 11.76 -3.72 -7.26
N CYS A 175 10.72 -3.03 -6.79
CA CYS A 175 10.77 -1.61 -6.49
C CYS A 175 9.61 -1.21 -5.57
N CYS A 176 9.74 -0.04 -4.93
CA CYS A 176 8.73 0.54 -4.05
C CYS A 176 8.44 1.98 -4.45
N VAL A 177 7.15 2.32 -4.54
CA VAL A 177 6.68 3.70 -4.59
C VAL A 177 6.07 4.04 -3.22
N ASP A 178 6.74 4.89 -2.48
CA ASP A 178 6.31 5.37 -1.16
C ASP A 178 5.75 6.78 -1.29
N MET A 179 4.44 6.93 -1.08
CA MET A 179 3.77 8.22 -1.05
C MET A 179 3.53 8.65 0.40
N TYR A 180 4.29 9.64 0.85
CA TYR A 180 4.18 10.23 2.20
C TYR A 180 4.03 9.20 3.33
N GLY A 181 4.81 8.12 3.26
CA GLY A 181 4.82 7.06 4.27
C GLY A 181 5.58 7.43 5.55
N ILE A 182 5.45 6.59 6.56
CA ILE A 182 6.12 6.72 7.85
C ILE A 182 7.34 5.79 7.86
N ALA A 183 8.55 6.35 7.84
CA ALA A 183 9.79 5.59 7.82
C ALA A 183 10.37 5.32 9.22
N ASP A 184 10.17 6.26 10.14
CA ASP A 184 10.58 6.18 11.54
C ASP A 184 9.35 6.25 12.44
N VAL A 185 8.86 5.09 12.85
CA VAL A 185 7.63 4.98 13.63
C VAL A 185 7.79 5.60 15.02
N ALA A 186 8.99 5.61 15.59
CA ALA A 186 9.24 6.22 16.89
C ALA A 186 9.25 7.75 16.84
N ALA A 187 9.59 8.33 15.69
CA ALA A 187 9.55 9.76 15.44
C ALA A 187 8.22 10.24 14.83
N PHE A 188 7.23 9.36 14.68
CA PHE A 188 5.89 9.75 14.27
C PHE A 188 5.17 10.38 15.46
N GLU A 189 4.65 11.60 15.29
CA GLU A 189 4.10 12.40 16.38
C GLU A 189 2.82 11.83 16.99
N GLN A 190 2.12 10.95 16.25
CA GLN A 190 0.90 10.32 16.73
C GLN A 190 1.20 8.88 17.17
N HIS A 191 0.37 8.35 18.08
CA HIS A 191 0.44 6.93 18.42
C HIS A 191 -0.06 6.09 17.24
N PRO A 192 0.78 5.19 16.66
CA PRO A 192 0.35 4.33 15.56
C PRO A 192 -0.70 3.33 16.04
N SER A 193 -1.90 3.38 15.46
CA SER A 193 -3.03 2.51 15.87
C SER A 193 -2.73 1.01 15.78
N MET A 194 -1.73 0.63 14.96
CA MET A 194 -1.31 -0.77 14.79
C MET A 194 -0.52 -1.33 15.98
N LEU A 195 0.00 -0.48 16.87
CA LEU A 195 0.86 -0.88 18.01
C LEU A 195 0.12 -0.78 19.34
N PRO A 196 0.37 -1.73 20.31
CA PRO A 196 -0.37 -1.79 21.57
C PRO A 196 0.14 -0.83 22.66
N LYS A 197 1.33 -0.29 22.51
CA LYS A 197 2.06 0.48 23.52
C LYS A 197 2.74 1.68 22.87
N THR A 198 3.11 2.67 23.69
CA THR A 198 3.91 3.82 23.26
C THR A 198 5.37 3.45 22.99
N ALA A 199 6.10 4.31 22.29
CA ALA A 199 7.52 4.09 22.01
C ALA A 199 8.36 4.00 23.29
N ALA A 200 7.99 4.72 24.34
CA ALA A 200 8.67 4.65 25.63
C ALA A 200 8.46 3.32 26.36
N GLU A 201 7.28 2.70 26.21
CA GLU A 201 6.93 1.42 26.84
C GLU A 201 7.44 0.20 26.06
N ALA A 202 7.64 0.31 24.75
CA ALA A 202 8.04 -0.79 23.89
C ALA A 202 8.95 -0.34 22.73
N PRO A 203 10.15 0.21 23.03
CA PRO A 203 11.02 0.79 21.99
C PRO A 203 11.44 -0.24 20.92
N GLU A 204 11.63 -1.52 21.31
CA GLU A 204 11.98 -2.58 20.36
C GLU A 204 10.86 -2.90 19.38
N LEU A 205 9.60 -2.78 19.79
CA LEU A 205 8.44 -2.96 18.91
C LEU A 205 8.37 -1.83 17.87
N TYR A 206 8.63 -0.59 18.27
CA TYR A 206 8.70 0.54 17.34
C TYR A 206 9.87 0.42 16.37
N ARG A 207 11.02 -0.04 16.84
CA ARG A 207 12.18 -0.35 15.99
C ARG A 207 11.84 -1.46 14.98
N ALA A 208 11.18 -2.53 15.43
CA ALA A 208 10.78 -3.65 14.57
C ALA A 208 9.70 -3.23 13.53
N ALA A 209 8.88 -2.23 13.83
CA ALA A 209 7.88 -1.70 12.92
C ALA A 209 8.39 -0.56 12.01
N ALA A 210 9.66 -0.11 12.15
CA ALA A 210 10.18 1.03 11.41
C ALA A 210 10.94 0.59 10.14
N PRO A 211 10.53 1.01 8.93
CA PRO A 211 11.26 0.78 7.68
C PRO A 211 12.74 1.09 7.75
N LEU A 212 13.14 2.16 8.44
CA LEU A 212 14.55 2.57 8.60
C LEU A 212 15.44 1.47 9.19
N THR A 213 14.87 0.57 9.99
CA THR A 213 15.62 -0.55 10.61
C THR A 213 16.17 -1.54 9.57
N TYR A 214 15.53 -1.61 8.40
CA TYR A 214 15.75 -2.66 7.40
C TYR A 214 16.41 -2.17 6.11
N VAL A 215 16.80 -0.90 6.04
CA VAL A 215 17.53 -0.38 4.87
C VAL A 215 18.92 -1.03 4.78
N ARG A 216 19.22 -1.67 3.64
CA ARG A 216 20.47 -2.38 3.35
C ARG A 216 20.92 -2.08 1.92
N SER A 217 22.18 -2.31 1.61
CA SER A 217 22.75 -2.06 0.26
C SER A 217 22.11 -2.89 -0.86
N ASN A 218 21.43 -3.99 -0.53
CA ASN A 218 20.67 -4.81 -1.47
C ASN A 218 19.14 -4.56 -1.43
N SER A 219 18.70 -3.50 -0.77
CA SER A 219 17.30 -3.08 -0.83
C SER A 219 16.89 -2.70 -2.26
N PRO A 220 15.64 -2.93 -2.67
CA PRO A 220 15.17 -2.54 -4.00
C PRO A 220 15.14 -1.01 -4.16
N PRO A 221 15.08 -0.48 -5.39
CA PRO A 221 14.95 0.95 -5.67
C PRO A 221 13.65 1.53 -5.10
N PHE A 222 13.71 2.81 -4.71
CA PHE A 222 12.59 3.58 -4.17
C PHE A 222 12.27 4.83 -4.98
N LEU A 223 10.98 5.08 -5.23
CA LEU A 223 10.45 6.40 -5.55
C LEU A 223 9.67 6.91 -4.33
N ILE A 224 10.06 8.08 -3.83
CA ILE A 224 9.47 8.67 -2.62
C ILE A 224 8.82 10.00 -3.01
N LEU A 225 7.51 10.12 -2.76
CA LEU A 225 6.71 11.31 -3.05
C LEU A 225 6.18 11.90 -1.75
N HIS A 226 6.42 13.20 -1.46
CA HIS A 226 5.93 13.81 -0.22
C HIS A 226 5.57 15.27 -0.42
N GLY A 227 4.40 15.68 0.09
CA GLY A 227 3.94 17.06 0.04
C GLY A 227 4.68 17.96 1.04
N THR A 228 5.12 19.15 0.59
CA THR A 228 5.85 20.06 1.49
C THR A 228 4.96 20.75 2.51
N ALA A 229 3.62 20.74 2.30
CA ALA A 229 2.63 21.27 3.25
C ALA A 229 1.92 20.18 4.06
N ASP A 230 2.47 18.96 4.10
CA ASP A 230 1.93 17.86 4.88
C ASP A 230 2.06 18.16 6.40
N LYS A 231 0.89 18.26 7.07
CA LYS A 231 0.78 18.52 8.50
C LYS A 231 0.44 17.29 9.33
N LEU A 232 0.19 16.15 8.67
CA LEU A 232 -0.16 14.90 9.34
C LEU A 232 1.05 13.98 9.49
N VAL A 233 1.79 13.80 8.39
CA VAL A 233 3.06 13.09 8.36
C VAL A 233 4.13 14.08 7.92
N SER A 234 5.03 14.45 8.83
CA SER A 234 6.11 15.39 8.49
C SER A 234 6.94 14.86 7.33
N ILE A 235 7.26 15.71 6.36
CA ILE A 235 8.16 15.40 5.24
C ILE A 235 9.53 14.89 5.72
N ASP A 236 9.89 15.13 6.98
CA ASP A 236 11.11 14.61 7.58
C ASP A 236 11.11 13.09 7.69
N GLN A 237 9.95 12.43 7.66
CA GLN A 237 9.88 10.96 7.54
C GLN A 237 10.51 10.49 6.23
N SER A 238 10.14 11.10 5.10
CA SER A 238 10.75 10.82 3.80
C SER A 238 12.22 11.22 3.74
N ARG A 239 12.61 12.36 4.30
CA ARG A 239 14.01 12.79 4.35
C ARG A 239 14.90 11.82 5.14
N ARG A 240 14.39 11.24 6.23
CA ARG A 240 15.09 10.18 6.99
C ARG A 240 15.26 8.92 6.16
N LEU A 241 14.23 8.50 5.41
CA LEU A 241 14.32 7.35 4.52
C LEU A 241 15.35 7.59 3.41
N VAL A 242 15.29 8.74 2.75
CA VAL A 242 16.27 9.16 1.72
C VAL A 242 17.69 9.08 2.27
N ALA A 243 17.96 9.70 3.41
CA ALA A 243 19.30 9.68 4.02
C ALA A 243 19.79 8.26 4.33
N ALA A 244 18.89 7.35 4.74
CA ALA A 244 19.23 5.95 4.99
C ALA A 244 19.53 5.19 3.69
N LEU A 245 18.73 5.42 2.63
CA LEU A 245 18.94 4.82 1.30
C LEU A 245 20.25 5.32 0.67
N GLU A 246 20.53 6.63 0.74
CA GLU A 246 21.80 7.23 0.31
C GLU A 246 23.00 6.59 1.00
N LYS A 247 22.95 6.51 2.34
CA LYS A 247 24.01 5.89 3.15
C LYS A 247 24.25 4.42 2.79
N ALA A 248 23.19 3.69 2.42
CA ALA A 248 23.28 2.30 2.01
C ALA A 248 23.64 2.11 0.53
N GLY A 249 23.71 3.17 -0.28
CA GLY A 249 23.96 3.12 -1.71
C GLY A 249 22.79 2.55 -2.51
N VAL A 250 21.56 2.65 -1.99
CA VAL A 250 20.34 2.17 -2.66
C VAL A 250 19.86 3.21 -3.65
N GLU A 251 19.51 2.76 -4.85
CA GLU A 251 18.92 3.63 -5.88
C GLU A 251 17.58 4.18 -5.39
N HIS A 252 17.42 5.50 -5.45
CA HIS A 252 16.17 6.16 -5.06
C HIS A 252 15.97 7.48 -5.80
N GLU A 253 14.71 7.89 -5.87
CA GLU A 253 14.30 9.21 -6.34
C GLU A 253 13.37 9.83 -5.30
N PHE A 254 13.64 11.08 -4.89
CA PHE A 254 12.79 11.82 -3.96
C PHE A 254 12.20 13.05 -4.62
N ILE A 255 10.86 13.13 -4.64
CA ILE A 255 10.09 14.22 -5.23
C ILE A 255 9.30 14.92 -4.13
N PRO A 256 9.82 16.02 -3.55
CA PRO A 256 8.98 16.92 -2.77
C PRO A 256 7.95 17.58 -3.69
N VAL A 257 6.67 17.49 -3.32
CA VAL A 257 5.57 18.12 -4.08
C VAL A 257 5.25 19.45 -3.41
N PRO A 258 5.62 20.60 -4.01
CA PRO A 258 5.43 21.91 -3.40
C PRO A 258 3.97 22.16 -3.04
N ASP A 259 3.72 22.66 -1.83
CA ASP A 259 2.42 23.04 -1.29
C ASP A 259 1.34 21.93 -1.30
N ALA A 260 1.70 20.69 -1.59
CA ALA A 260 0.78 19.57 -1.48
C ALA A 260 0.59 19.22 0.01
N PRO A 261 -0.68 19.08 0.47
CA PRO A 261 -1.00 18.60 1.80
C PRO A 261 -0.85 17.08 1.88
N HIS A 262 -1.14 16.48 3.04
CA HIS A 262 -1.31 15.03 3.17
C HIS A 262 -2.41 14.49 2.25
N SER A 263 -2.30 13.21 1.88
CA SER A 263 -3.36 12.50 1.14
C SER A 263 -3.62 12.98 -0.29
N PHE A 264 -2.61 13.49 -0.99
CA PHE A 264 -2.73 13.71 -2.44
C PHE A 264 -2.73 12.37 -3.21
N ASP A 265 -3.35 12.35 -4.39
CA ASP A 265 -3.32 11.23 -5.33
C ASP A 265 -2.20 11.39 -6.39
N LEU A 266 -2.21 10.57 -7.44
CA LEU A 266 -1.25 10.70 -8.53
C LEU A 266 -1.43 11.96 -9.41
N GLN A 267 -2.53 12.69 -9.20
CA GLN A 267 -2.86 13.93 -9.93
C GLN A 267 -3.24 15.07 -8.97
N PRO A 268 -2.36 15.43 -8.02
CA PRO A 268 -2.62 16.60 -7.19
C PRO A 268 -2.66 17.85 -8.06
N VAL A 269 -3.35 18.88 -7.58
CA VAL A 269 -3.48 20.16 -8.31
C VAL A 269 -2.13 20.83 -8.60
N GLN A 270 -1.11 20.50 -7.82
CA GLN A 270 0.24 21.05 -7.94
C GLN A 270 1.04 20.50 -9.11
N ARG A 271 0.87 19.20 -9.40
CA ARG A 271 1.64 18.52 -10.44
C ARG A 271 1.05 17.14 -10.77
N ASP A 272 0.97 16.80 -12.06
CA ASP A 272 0.69 15.41 -12.45
C ASP A 272 1.91 14.51 -12.15
N LEU A 273 1.75 13.56 -11.25
CA LEU A 273 2.80 12.63 -10.80
C LEU A 273 2.79 11.31 -11.59
N ARG A 274 1.76 11.06 -12.40
CA ARG A 274 1.65 9.82 -13.19
C ARG A 274 2.87 9.58 -14.08
N PRO A 275 3.41 10.57 -14.83
CA PRO A 275 4.58 10.32 -15.67
C PRO A 275 5.82 9.87 -14.88
N VAL A 276 6.04 10.44 -13.69
CA VAL A 276 7.18 10.08 -12.85
C VAL A 276 7.02 8.70 -12.25
N VAL A 277 5.83 8.38 -11.74
CA VAL A 277 5.54 7.04 -11.18
C VAL A 277 5.64 5.97 -12.26
N LEU A 278 5.04 6.20 -13.43
CA LEU A 278 5.09 5.25 -14.54
C LEU A 278 6.52 5.08 -15.08
N GLY A 279 7.26 6.17 -15.24
CA GLY A 279 8.66 6.12 -15.66
C GLY A 279 9.55 5.31 -14.72
N PHE A 280 9.37 5.49 -13.40
CA PHE A 280 10.05 4.70 -12.38
C PHE A 280 9.68 3.21 -12.47
N LEU A 281 8.38 2.90 -12.54
CA LEU A 281 7.91 1.52 -12.66
C LEU A 281 8.37 0.87 -13.97
N ASP A 282 8.36 1.59 -15.09
CA ASP A 282 8.86 1.09 -16.38
C ASP A 282 10.34 0.74 -16.29
N LYS A 283 11.15 1.59 -15.67
CA LYS A 283 12.59 1.35 -15.48
C LYS A 283 12.86 0.07 -14.70
N HIS A 284 12.10 -0.18 -13.63
CA HIS A 284 12.39 -1.26 -12.68
C HIS A 284 11.56 -2.53 -12.87
N LEU A 285 10.50 -2.48 -13.69
CA LEU A 285 9.64 -3.65 -13.93
C LEU A 285 9.58 -4.10 -15.39
N ARG A 286 9.94 -3.22 -16.37
CA ARG A 286 9.92 -3.59 -17.80
C ARG A 286 11.29 -3.76 -18.42
N HIS A 287 12.26 -2.97 -17.95
CA HIS A 287 13.61 -2.96 -18.49
C HIS A 287 14.60 -3.74 -17.61
N LEU A 288 14.12 -4.72 -16.82
CA LEU A 288 15.01 -5.61 -16.11
C LEU A 288 15.89 -6.37 -17.13
N PRO A 289 17.22 -6.43 -16.93
CA PRO A 289 18.06 -7.29 -17.75
C PRO A 289 17.53 -8.73 -17.64
N ALA A 290 17.49 -9.43 -18.80
CA ALA A 290 17.17 -10.86 -18.80
C ALA A 290 18.11 -11.55 -17.80
N ASN A 291 17.56 -12.30 -16.84
CA ASN A 291 18.37 -13.09 -15.91
C ASN A 291 19.31 -14.00 -16.74
N LYS A 292 20.62 -13.80 -16.55
CA LYS A 292 21.64 -14.66 -17.11
C LYS A 292 21.66 -16.00 -16.41
#